data_f6fe305d9c2cc4c376331855e252c963
#
_entry.id   f6fe305d9c2cc4c376331855e252c963
#
_cell.length_a   1.000
_cell.length_b   1.000
_cell.length_c   1.000
_cell.angle_alpha   90.00
_cell.angle_beta   90.00
_cell.angle_gamma   90.00
#
_symmetry.space_group_name_H-M   'P 1'
#
loop_
_entity.id
_entity.type
_entity.pdbx_description
1 polymer ?
#
loop_
_entity_poly.entity_id
_entity_poly.type
_entity_poly.pdbx_seq_one_letter_code
_entity_poly.pdbx_strand_id
1 'polypeptide(L)'
;MMRVGVLGAGSWGTALAIHAASTGASVKLWARRRDLAEQLVGERCNSTYLPGVEFPENVTPTADVAALAGSEIVFVVVPSHGYREVTR
;
A
#
# COMPACT_ATOMS: atom_id res chain seq x y z
N MET A 1 1.86 -10.17 16.21
CA MET A 1 1.36 -9.22 15.19
C MET A 1 1.90 -9.62 13.82
N MET A 2 1.01 -9.79 12.85
CA MET A 2 1.42 -10.16 11.50
C MET A 2 2.00 -8.94 10.78
N ARG A 3 3.05 -9.17 9.98
CA ARG A 3 3.65 -8.13 9.17
C ARG A 3 3.27 -8.36 7.71
N VAL A 4 2.61 -7.36 7.14
CA VAL A 4 2.05 -7.46 5.79
C VAL A 4 2.67 -6.37 4.93
N GLY A 5 3.09 -6.75 3.72
CA GLY A 5 3.56 -5.79 2.73
C GLY A 5 2.57 -5.70 1.58
N VAL A 6 2.34 -4.49 1.08
CA VAL A 6 1.48 -4.28 -0.07
C VAL A 6 2.29 -3.52 -1.12
N LEU A 7 2.51 -4.13 -2.26
CA LEU A 7 3.23 -3.52 -3.38
C LEU A 7 2.21 -2.90 -4.33
N GLY A 8 2.12 -1.58 -4.31
CA GLY A 8 1.22 -0.85 -5.18
C GLY A 8 0.23 0.00 -4.41
N ALA A 9 0.40 1.32 -4.47
CA ALA A 9 -0.38 2.27 -3.69
C ALA A 9 -1.49 2.93 -4.51
N GLY A 10 -2.09 2.20 -5.44
CA GLY A 10 -3.30 2.66 -6.12
C GLY A 10 -4.51 2.46 -5.22
N SER A 11 -5.70 2.56 -5.79
CA SER A 11 -6.95 2.43 -5.01
C SER A 11 -7.04 1.07 -4.32
N TRP A 12 -6.80 0.00 -5.07
CA TRP A 12 -6.92 -1.35 -4.52
C TRP A 12 -5.87 -1.63 -3.47
N GLY A 13 -4.60 -1.26 -3.75
CA GLY A 13 -3.53 -1.50 -2.79
C GLY A 13 -3.73 -0.74 -1.50
N THR A 14 -4.16 0.51 -1.61
CA THR A 14 -4.43 1.33 -0.44
C THR A 14 -5.58 0.76 0.39
N ALA A 15 -6.67 0.35 -0.27
CA ALA A 15 -7.81 -0.23 0.43
C ALA A 15 -7.41 -1.54 1.13
N LEU A 16 -6.61 -2.36 0.46
CA LEU A 16 -6.14 -3.62 1.02
C LEU A 16 -5.25 -3.37 2.24
N ALA A 17 -4.37 -2.37 2.16
CA ALA A 17 -3.49 -2.04 3.27
C ALA A 17 -4.30 -1.61 4.49
N ILE A 18 -5.30 -0.77 4.28
CA ILE A 18 -6.16 -0.30 5.37
C ILE A 18 -6.94 -1.47 5.97
N HIS A 19 -7.47 -2.34 5.12
CA HIS A 19 -8.21 -3.50 5.59
C HIS A 19 -7.32 -4.42 6.43
N ALA A 20 -6.11 -4.72 5.93
CA ALA A 20 -5.18 -5.56 6.68
C ALA A 20 -4.82 -4.94 8.01
N ALA A 21 -4.61 -3.62 8.04
CA ALA A 21 -4.29 -2.93 9.28
C ALA A 21 -5.45 -2.99 10.27
N SER A 22 -6.68 -3.02 9.79
CA SER A 22 -7.85 -3.08 10.68
C SER A 22 -7.93 -4.40 11.42
N THR A 23 -7.24 -5.43 10.95
CA THR A 23 -7.18 -6.71 11.65
C THR A 23 -6.05 -6.76 12.69
N GLY A 24 -5.32 -5.67 12.86
CA GLY A 24 -4.22 -5.60 13.82
C GLY A 24 -2.84 -5.83 13.23
N ALA A 25 -2.74 -6.05 11.93
CA ALA A 25 -1.46 -6.29 11.27
C ALA A 25 -0.65 -5.00 11.15
N SER A 26 0.68 -5.15 11.14
CA SER A 26 1.57 -4.04 10.81
C SER A 26 1.77 -4.05 9.29
N VAL A 27 1.44 -2.97 8.62
CA VAL A 27 1.37 -2.94 7.16
C VAL A 27 2.36 -1.93 6.60
N LYS A 28 3.16 -2.37 5.64
CA LYS A 28 3.99 -1.49 4.83
C LYS A 28 3.34 -1.37 3.46
N LEU A 29 3.04 -0.14 3.05
CA LEU A 29 2.42 0.13 1.76
C LEU A 29 3.45 0.77 0.86
N TRP A 30 3.88 0.05 -0.17
CA TRP A 30 4.92 0.53 -1.07
C TRP A 30 4.31 1.31 -2.23
N ALA A 31 4.75 2.56 -2.39
CA ALA A 31 4.41 3.39 -3.52
C ALA A 31 5.63 3.47 -4.42
N ARG A 32 5.44 3.20 -5.71
CA ARG A 32 6.53 3.17 -6.67
C ARG A 32 7.21 4.54 -6.80
N ARG A 33 6.43 5.61 -6.74
CA ARG A 33 6.97 6.97 -6.84
C ARG A 33 7.26 7.51 -5.44
N ARG A 34 8.48 8.05 -5.30
CA ARG A 34 8.89 8.60 -4.01
C ARG A 34 8.02 9.78 -3.59
N ASP A 35 7.64 10.64 -4.54
CA ASP A 35 6.81 11.80 -4.21
C ASP A 35 5.45 11.37 -3.67
N LEU A 36 4.88 10.32 -4.25
CA LEU A 36 3.61 9.80 -3.74
C LEU A 36 3.79 9.22 -2.34
N ALA A 37 4.86 8.46 -2.12
CA ALA A 37 5.12 7.89 -0.80
C ALA A 37 5.25 8.98 0.26
N GLU A 38 5.96 10.06 -0.05
CA GLU A 38 6.12 11.17 0.87
C GLU A 38 4.80 11.85 1.16
N GLN A 39 3.96 11.99 0.16
CA GLN A 39 2.64 12.57 0.33
C GLN A 39 1.79 11.70 1.26
N LEU A 40 1.83 10.37 1.07
CA LEU A 40 1.06 9.44 1.89
C LEU A 40 1.50 9.51 3.36
N VAL A 41 2.80 9.62 3.59
CA VAL A 41 3.33 9.74 4.95
C VAL A 41 2.85 11.05 5.59
N GLY A 42 2.94 12.15 4.86
CA GLY A 42 2.60 13.46 5.38
C GLY A 42 1.12 13.64 5.65
N GLU A 43 0.28 13.15 4.74
CA GLU A 43 -1.15 13.34 4.82
C GLU A 43 -1.87 12.23 5.58
N ARG A 44 -1.23 11.10 5.76
CA ARG A 44 -1.83 9.91 6.38
C ARG A 44 -3.09 9.47 5.67
N CYS A 45 -3.16 9.70 4.37
CA CYS A 45 -4.25 9.26 3.51
C CYS A 45 -3.77 9.29 2.07
N ASN A 46 -4.52 8.64 1.19
CA ASN A 46 -4.18 8.62 -0.23
C ASN A 46 -5.24 9.42 -0.98
N SER A 47 -5.08 10.73 -0.98
CA SER A 47 -6.08 11.63 -1.56
C SER A 47 -6.20 11.48 -3.07
N THR A 48 -5.16 10.98 -3.74
CA THR A 48 -5.19 10.77 -5.19
C THR A 48 -6.02 9.57 -5.58
N TYR A 49 -5.86 8.45 -4.86
CA TYR A 49 -6.47 7.18 -5.26
C TYR A 49 -7.58 6.71 -4.34
N LEU A 50 -7.62 7.17 -3.10
CA LEU A 50 -8.65 6.77 -2.15
C LEU A 50 -8.95 7.94 -1.21
N PRO A 51 -9.58 9.01 -1.73
CA PRO A 51 -9.83 10.21 -0.93
C PRO A 51 -10.81 9.94 0.20
N GLY A 52 -10.62 10.68 1.28
CA GLY A 52 -11.54 10.62 2.40
C GLY A 52 -11.32 9.51 3.39
N VAL A 53 -10.29 8.68 3.19
CA VAL A 53 -10.00 7.57 4.09
C VAL A 53 -8.62 7.79 4.72
N GLU A 54 -8.60 7.89 6.05
CA GLU A 54 -7.38 8.14 6.79
C GLU A 54 -6.69 6.82 7.12
N PHE A 55 -5.35 6.82 7.07
CA PHE A 55 -4.57 5.62 7.38
C PHE A 55 -4.57 5.36 8.89
N PRO A 56 -4.81 4.11 9.30
CA PRO A 56 -4.54 3.72 10.69
C PRO A 56 -3.05 3.86 11.02
N GLU A 57 -2.73 3.95 12.31
CA GLU A 57 -1.34 4.11 12.75
C GLU A 57 -0.42 3.02 12.25
N ASN A 58 -0.95 1.82 12.08
CA ASN A 58 -0.14 0.65 11.71
C ASN A 58 0.07 0.50 10.22
N VAL A 59 -0.33 1.49 9.41
CA VAL A 59 0.01 1.54 8.00
C VAL A 59 1.18 2.50 7.81
N THR A 60 2.27 2.01 7.24
CA THR A 60 3.47 2.81 6.98
C THR A 60 3.73 2.86 5.49
N PRO A 61 3.48 4.00 4.83
CA PRO A 61 3.82 4.13 3.41
C PRO A 61 5.33 4.23 3.22
N THR A 62 5.84 3.70 2.11
CA THR A 62 7.25 3.76 1.81
C THR A 62 7.48 3.68 0.31
N ALA A 63 8.57 4.28 -0.18
CA ALA A 63 9.03 4.10 -1.56
C ALA A 63 10.17 3.10 -1.64
N ASP A 64 10.58 2.55 -0.50
CA ASP A 64 11.69 1.62 -0.44
C ASP A 64 11.14 0.19 -0.35
N VAL A 65 11.28 -0.56 -1.45
CA VAL A 65 10.75 -1.91 -1.49
C VAL A 65 11.46 -2.82 -0.48
N ALA A 66 12.69 -2.49 -0.11
CA ALA A 66 13.42 -3.27 0.89
C ALA A 66 12.74 -3.22 2.25
N ALA A 67 11.93 -2.19 2.51
CA ALA A 67 11.21 -2.09 3.78
C ALA A 67 10.20 -3.21 3.95
N LEU A 68 9.82 -3.89 2.86
CA LEU A 68 8.88 -5.00 2.92
C LEU A 68 9.55 -6.34 3.19
N ALA A 69 10.87 -6.36 3.33
CA ALA A 69 11.62 -7.62 3.43
C ALA A 69 11.25 -8.46 4.63
N GLY A 70 10.79 -7.84 5.72
CA GLY A 70 10.39 -8.57 6.91
C GLY A 70 8.93 -9.00 6.93
N SER A 71 8.22 -8.79 5.83
CA SER A 71 6.80 -9.12 5.77
C SER A 71 6.58 -10.62 5.70
N GLU A 72 5.58 -11.10 6.42
CA GLU A 72 5.19 -12.51 6.37
C GLU A 72 4.33 -12.81 5.16
N ILE A 73 3.58 -11.80 4.70
CA ILE A 73 2.74 -11.90 3.50
C ILE A 73 2.96 -10.62 2.70
N VAL A 74 3.14 -10.76 1.38
CA VAL A 74 3.26 -9.62 0.50
C VAL A 74 2.22 -9.74 -0.61
N PHE A 75 1.37 -8.73 -0.72
CA PHE A 75 0.39 -8.65 -1.81
C PHE A 75 0.94 -7.77 -2.92
N VAL A 76 0.90 -8.25 -4.15
CA VAL A 76 1.32 -7.50 -5.32
C VAL A 76 0.07 -7.05 -6.05
N VAL A 77 -0.14 -5.73 -6.11
CA VAL A 77 -1.35 -5.16 -6.69
C VAL A 77 -0.96 -4.38 -7.95
N VAL A 78 -1.51 -4.76 -9.08
CA VAL A 78 -1.21 -4.13 -10.35
C VAL A 78 -2.48 -3.52 -10.94
N PRO A 79 -2.34 -2.45 -11.74
CA PRO A 79 -3.50 -1.85 -12.41
C PRO A 79 -4.18 -2.87 -13.32
N SER A 80 -5.51 -2.89 -13.31
CA SER A 80 -6.25 -3.89 -14.05
C SER A 80 -6.02 -3.79 -15.57
N HIS A 81 -5.85 -2.59 -16.10
CA HIS A 81 -5.62 -2.45 -17.54
C HIS A 81 -4.27 -3.04 -17.94
N GLY A 82 -3.24 -2.86 -17.12
CA GLY A 82 -1.93 -3.46 -17.36
C GLY A 82 -2.00 -4.96 -17.25
N TYR A 83 -2.75 -5.44 -16.28
CA TYR A 83 -2.91 -6.86 -16.07
C TYR A 83 -3.58 -7.53 -17.28
N ARG A 84 -4.60 -6.87 -17.81
CA ARG A 84 -5.29 -7.42 -18.98
C ARG A 84 -4.35 -7.61 -20.17
N GLU A 85 -3.43 -6.67 -20.35
CA GLU A 85 -2.47 -6.77 -21.44
C GLU A 85 -1.54 -7.95 -21.24
N VAL A 86 -1.16 -8.21 -20.01
CA VAL A 86 -0.27 -9.32 -19.71
C VAL A 86 -0.94 -10.66 -19.99
N THR A 87 -2.24 -10.76 -19.75
CA THR A 87 -2.93 -12.03 -19.91
C THR A 87 -3.26 -12.37 -21.34
N ARG A 88 -3.04 -11.45 -22.26
CA ARG A 88 -3.23 -11.74 -23.68
C ARG A 88 -1.98 -12.28 -24.32
#